data_8039d37b19e4ce823ad677cc0d17e6a9
#
_entry.id   8039d37b19e4ce823ad677cc0d17e6a9
#
_cell.length_a   1.000
_cell.length_b   1.000
_cell.length_c   1.000
_cell.angle_alpha   90.00
_cell.angle_beta   90.00
_cell.angle_gamma   90.00
#
_symmetry.space_group_name_H-M   'P 1'
#
loop_
_entity.id
_entity.type
_entity.pdbx_description
1 polymer ?
#
loop_
_entity_poly.entity_id
_entity_poly.type
_entity_poly.pdbx_seq_one_letter_code
_entity_poly.pdbx_strand_id
1 'polypeptide(L)'
;MKTFTDYWRTLNWDDLRLRINSKTAADVERALNATRLTRDDLMALLSPAASAYLEPLAQKAQRLTRQRFGNTVSFYVPLYLSNLCANDCTYCGFSMSNHIKRKTLDESEIARECAAIREMGFEHLLLVTGEHQGKVGMDYFRRHLPTIRRQFASLQMEVQPLSMEEYAELKTLGLDGVMVYQETWHEAQYARHHLRGKKQDFFWRLETPDRLGQAGIDKIGLGALIGLSDSWRVDCYMMAEHLLWLQQHYWQSRFSVSFPRLRPCAGGIEPASLMDERQLVQTICAFRLFSPEIELSLSTRESPWFRDHVVPLAINNVSAFSKTQPGGYADNHPELEQFSPHDDRRPEEVASALAVRGLQPVWKDWDSWLGRTPQENGNVAVTR
;
A
#
# COMPACT_ATOMS: atom_id res chain seq x y z
N MET A 1 5.53 -12.92 -22.98
CA MET A 1 4.18 -12.37 -22.66
C MET A 1 4.35 -10.86 -22.60
N LYS A 2 3.37 -10.06 -23.06
CA LYS A 2 3.43 -8.59 -22.89
C LYS A 2 3.31 -8.28 -21.40
N THR A 3 4.10 -7.31 -20.93
CA THR A 3 4.04 -6.78 -19.57
C THR A 3 3.47 -5.36 -19.57
N PHE A 4 3.16 -4.82 -18.40
CA PHE A 4 2.74 -3.41 -18.29
C PHE A 4 3.76 -2.45 -18.91
N THR A 5 5.05 -2.78 -18.88
CA THR A 5 6.12 -1.98 -19.52
C THR A 5 5.86 -1.71 -21.00
N ASP A 6 5.36 -2.69 -21.76
CA ASP A 6 5.04 -2.50 -23.18
C ASP A 6 3.91 -1.47 -23.38
N TYR A 7 2.92 -1.48 -22.49
CA TYR A 7 1.84 -0.49 -22.50
C TYR A 7 2.32 0.87 -21.99
N TRP A 8 3.07 0.89 -20.89
CA TRP A 8 3.65 2.11 -20.29
C TRP A 8 4.45 2.92 -21.33
N ARG A 9 5.24 2.27 -22.19
CA ARG A 9 6.01 2.92 -23.28
C ARG A 9 5.14 3.65 -24.30
N THR A 10 3.86 3.37 -24.39
CA THR A 10 2.91 4.05 -25.28
C THR A 10 2.33 5.33 -24.65
N LEU A 11 2.52 5.53 -23.34
CA LEU A 11 2.00 6.66 -22.61
C LEU A 11 3.04 7.80 -22.58
N ASN A 12 2.59 9.03 -22.81
CA ASN A 12 3.44 10.20 -22.75
C ASN A 12 3.08 11.05 -21.51
N TRP A 13 4.04 11.28 -20.63
CA TRP A 13 3.86 12.01 -19.38
C TRP A 13 3.33 13.43 -19.57
N ASP A 14 3.94 14.19 -20.48
CA ASP A 14 3.57 15.59 -20.72
C ASP A 14 2.20 15.72 -21.39
N ASP A 15 1.87 14.83 -22.32
CA ASP A 15 0.55 14.76 -22.91
C ASP A 15 -0.53 14.46 -21.85
N LEU A 16 -0.29 13.48 -20.98
CA LEU A 16 -1.19 13.14 -19.89
C LEU A 16 -1.38 14.33 -18.94
N ARG A 17 -0.29 15.04 -18.60
CA ARG A 17 -0.33 16.23 -17.76
C ARG A 17 -1.19 17.33 -18.39
N LEU A 18 -1.01 17.59 -19.68
CA LEU A 18 -1.82 18.56 -20.43
C LEU A 18 -3.29 18.16 -20.45
N ARG A 19 -3.59 16.92 -20.78
CA ARG A 19 -4.96 16.40 -20.85
C ARG A 19 -5.68 16.46 -19.49
N ILE A 20 -5.02 16.09 -18.40
CA ILE A 20 -5.60 16.18 -17.06
C ILE A 20 -5.87 17.63 -16.69
N ASN A 21 -4.91 18.54 -16.93
CA ASN A 21 -5.03 19.94 -16.54
C ASN A 21 -6.02 20.72 -17.43
N SER A 22 -6.31 20.27 -18.64
CA SER A 22 -7.27 20.89 -19.55
C SER A 22 -8.73 20.49 -19.31
N LYS A 23 -9.01 19.56 -18.38
CA LYS A 23 -10.37 19.14 -18.05
C LYS A 23 -11.18 20.29 -17.45
N THR A 24 -12.45 20.33 -17.84
CA THR A 24 -13.39 21.40 -17.48
C THR A 24 -14.42 20.94 -16.45
N ALA A 25 -15.18 21.89 -15.92
CA ALA A 25 -16.33 21.61 -15.06
C ALA A 25 -17.33 20.63 -15.72
N ALA A 26 -17.62 20.82 -17.00
CA ALA A 26 -18.52 19.94 -17.74
C ALA A 26 -18.00 18.47 -17.83
N ASP A 27 -16.68 18.29 -17.94
CA ASP A 27 -16.07 16.95 -17.91
C ASP A 27 -16.23 16.29 -16.54
N VAL A 28 -16.08 17.06 -15.46
CA VAL A 28 -16.28 16.57 -14.09
C VAL A 28 -17.75 16.20 -13.85
N GLU A 29 -18.68 17.04 -14.28
CA GLU A 29 -20.12 16.76 -14.15
C GLU A 29 -20.52 15.51 -14.93
N ARG A 30 -20.01 15.34 -16.15
CA ARG A 30 -20.19 14.10 -16.94
C ARG A 30 -19.67 12.89 -16.17
N ALA A 31 -18.46 12.95 -15.62
CA ALA A 31 -17.86 11.87 -14.85
C ALA A 31 -18.67 11.53 -13.57
N LEU A 32 -19.15 12.56 -12.87
CA LEU A 32 -19.99 12.36 -11.69
C LEU A 32 -21.36 11.73 -12.01
N ASN A 33 -21.90 11.95 -13.22
CA ASN A 33 -23.17 11.36 -13.66
C ASN A 33 -22.98 9.98 -14.34
N ALA A 34 -21.75 9.59 -14.68
CA ALA A 34 -21.48 8.30 -15.30
C ALA A 34 -21.76 7.13 -14.35
N THR A 35 -22.35 6.06 -14.89
CA THR A 35 -22.56 4.79 -14.17
C THR A 35 -21.26 4.00 -14.07
N ARG A 36 -20.44 4.04 -15.13
CA ARG A 36 -19.12 3.44 -15.19
C ARG A 36 -18.14 4.45 -15.74
N LEU A 37 -17.06 4.70 -15.02
CA LEU A 37 -16.05 5.67 -15.44
C LEU A 37 -15.16 5.12 -16.55
N THR A 38 -14.89 5.98 -17.52
CA THR A 38 -13.83 5.80 -18.51
C THR A 38 -12.50 6.35 -18.00
N ARG A 39 -11.42 6.11 -18.74
CA ARG A 39 -10.12 6.74 -18.50
C ARG A 39 -10.17 8.26 -18.54
N ASP A 40 -10.96 8.78 -19.44
CA ASP A 40 -11.14 10.23 -19.62
C ASP A 40 -11.92 10.85 -18.45
N ASP A 41 -12.91 10.14 -17.91
CA ASP A 41 -13.62 10.55 -16.69
C ASP A 41 -12.71 10.55 -15.46
N LEU A 42 -11.79 9.57 -15.33
CA LEU A 42 -10.80 9.59 -14.26
C LEU A 42 -9.87 10.82 -14.39
N MET A 43 -9.41 11.15 -15.59
CA MET A 43 -8.65 12.40 -15.80
C MET A 43 -9.41 13.63 -15.31
N ALA A 44 -10.72 13.70 -15.61
CA ALA A 44 -11.58 14.79 -15.14
C ALA A 44 -11.64 14.83 -13.60
N LEU A 45 -11.84 13.69 -12.94
CA LEU A 45 -11.92 13.62 -11.48
C LEU A 45 -10.58 13.87 -10.77
N LEU A 46 -9.44 13.63 -11.42
CA LEU A 46 -8.11 13.98 -10.92
C LEU A 46 -7.70 15.42 -11.24
N SER A 47 -8.42 16.11 -12.11
CA SER A 47 -8.07 17.44 -12.61
C SER A 47 -8.23 18.54 -11.55
N PRO A 48 -7.62 19.71 -11.76
CA PRO A 48 -7.88 20.89 -10.93
C PRO A 48 -9.37 21.31 -10.91
N ALA A 49 -10.11 21.11 -12.01
CA ALA A 49 -11.53 21.46 -12.11
C ALA A 49 -12.39 20.69 -11.10
N ALA A 50 -12.01 19.46 -10.74
CA ALA A 50 -12.76 18.64 -9.78
C ALA A 50 -12.71 19.17 -8.34
N SER A 51 -11.81 20.09 -8.01
CA SER A 51 -11.70 20.66 -6.66
C SER A 51 -12.97 21.37 -6.19
N ALA A 52 -13.75 21.94 -7.11
CA ALA A 52 -15.04 22.56 -6.84
C ALA A 52 -16.17 21.52 -6.59
N TYR A 53 -15.95 20.28 -6.97
CA TYR A 53 -16.92 19.18 -6.89
C TYR A 53 -16.59 18.15 -5.80
N LEU A 54 -15.75 18.53 -4.83
CA LEU A 54 -15.27 17.59 -3.80
C LEU A 54 -16.42 16.96 -3.01
N GLU A 55 -17.42 17.76 -2.64
CA GLU A 55 -18.58 17.26 -1.87
C GLU A 55 -19.40 16.21 -2.64
N PRO A 56 -19.92 16.47 -3.86
CA PRO A 56 -20.66 15.46 -4.61
C PRO A 56 -19.80 14.24 -4.96
N LEU A 57 -18.49 14.41 -5.19
CA LEU A 57 -17.55 13.33 -5.41
C LEU A 57 -17.44 12.44 -4.15
N ALA A 58 -17.25 13.04 -2.99
CA ALA A 58 -17.14 12.33 -1.71
C ALA A 58 -18.43 11.58 -1.36
N GLN A 59 -19.60 12.21 -1.54
CA GLN A 59 -20.91 11.58 -1.31
C GLN A 59 -21.12 10.37 -2.23
N LYS A 60 -20.73 10.45 -3.51
CA LYS A 60 -20.83 9.34 -4.45
C LYS A 60 -19.87 8.21 -4.05
N ALA A 61 -18.64 8.55 -3.68
CA ALA A 61 -17.64 7.58 -3.21
C ALA A 61 -18.12 6.86 -1.94
N GLN A 62 -18.68 7.58 -0.98
CA GLN A 62 -19.23 7.00 0.25
C GLN A 62 -20.35 6.01 -0.06
N ARG A 63 -21.32 6.37 -0.91
CA ARG A 63 -22.40 5.46 -1.31
C ARG A 63 -21.86 4.18 -1.93
N LEU A 64 -20.91 4.27 -2.85
CA LEU A 64 -20.30 3.10 -3.49
C LEU A 64 -19.52 2.25 -2.47
N THR A 65 -18.79 2.88 -1.57
CA THR A 65 -18.04 2.17 -0.51
C THR A 65 -19.00 1.39 0.38
N ARG A 66 -20.11 2.02 0.81
CA ARG A 66 -21.13 1.35 1.63
C ARG A 66 -21.85 0.23 0.89
N GLN A 67 -22.15 0.45 -0.39
CA GLN A 67 -22.77 -0.60 -1.22
C GLN A 67 -21.83 -1.80 -1.38
N ARG A 68 -20.53 -1.60 -1.50
CA ARG A 68 -19.57 -2.66 -1.79
C ARG A 68 -19.01 -3.35 -0.54
N PHE A 69 -18.69 -2.58 0.49
CA PHE A 69 -17.98 -3.05 1.69
C PHE A 69 -18.84 -2.95 2.97
N GLY A 70 -20.07 -2.47 2.87
CA GLY A 70 -20.89 -2.19 4.05
C GLY A 70 -20.23 -1.11 4.93
N ASN A 71 -20.31 -1.30 6.23
CA ASN A 71 -19.68 -0.41 7.22
C ASN A 71 -18.32 -0.94 7.72
N THR A 72 -17.79 -1.99 7.09
CA THR A 72 -16.57 -2.65 7.58
C THR A 72 -15.31 -1.91 7.14
N VAL A 73 -14.34 -1.87 8.04
CA VAL A 73 -12.98 -1.35 7.80
C VAL A 73 -11.99 -2.34 8.37
N SER A 74 -11.15 -2.92 7.51
CA SER A 74 -10.13 -3.88 7.92
C SER A 74 -8.95 -3.19 8.60
N PHE A 75 -8.39 -3.85 9.61
CA PHE A 75 -7.23 -3.39 10.36
C PHE A 75 -6.02 -4.25 10.05
N TYR A 76 -4.88 -3.62 9.83
CA TYR A 76 -3.59 -4.29 9.73
C TYR A 76 -2.51 -3.54 10.51
N VAL A 77 -1.39 -4.19 10.72
CA VAL A 77 -0.22 -3.60 11.37
C VAL A 77 1.06 -3.97 10.63
N PRO A 78 2.01 -3.03 10.39
CA PRO A 78 3.30 -3.35 9.83
C PRO A 78 4.24 -3.90 10.91
N LEU A 79 4.94 -5.00 10.63
CA LEU A 79 6.08 -5.48 11.41
C LEU A 79 7.36 -5.30 10.58
N TYR A 80 8.21 -4.38 11.02
CA TYR A 80 9.52 -4.17 10.42
C TYR A 80 10.50 -5.23 10.92
N LEU A 81 10.95 -6.08 10.01
CA LEU A 81 11.90 -7.15 10.31
C LEU A 81 13.35 -6.68 10.22
N SER A 82 13.61 -5.64 9.40
CA SER A 82 14.96 -5.11 9.21
C SER A 82 14.94 -3.69 8.64
N ASN A 83 15.84 -2.83 9.10
CA ASN A 83 16.15 -1.55 8.48
C ASN A 83 17.45 -1.58 7.64
N LEU A 84 18.02 -2.76 7.44
CA LEU A 84 19.20 -2.94 6.60
C LEU A 84 18.81 -2.82 5.12
N CYS A 85 19.38 -1.84 4.42
CA CYS A 85 19.08 -1.57 3.01
C CYS A 85 20.37 -1.43 2.20
N ALA A 86 20.37 -1.94 0.97
CA ALA A 86 21.47 -1.82 0.00
C ALA A 86 21.16 -0.78 -1.08
N ASN A 87 20.06 -0.04 -0.96
CA ASN A 87 19.70 1.03 -1.88
C ASN A 87 19.98 2.41 -1.27
N ASP A 88 20.22 3.38 -2.13
CA ASP A 88 20.41 4.79 -1.76
C ASP A 88 19.27 5.61 -2.36
N CYS A 89 18.25 5.86 -1.54
CA CYS A 89 17.04 6.58 -1.94
C CYS A 89 16.97 7.92 -1.19
N THR A 90 16.79 9.03 -1.90
CA THR A 90 16.85 10.40 -1.34
C THR A 90 15.75 10.72 -0.33
N TYR A 91 14.71 9.90 -0.23
CA TYR A 91 13.51 10.15 0.57
C TYR A 91 13.30 9.14 1.72
N CYS A 92 14.24 8.21 1.92
CA CYS A 92 14.05 7.08 2.82
C CYS A 92 15.03 7.10 3.99
N GLY A 93 14.52 7.06 5.22
CA GLY A 93 15.36 6.99 6.42
C GLY A 93 16.29 5.76 6.43
N PHE A 94 15.93 4.67 5.74
CA PHE A 94 16.77 3.46 5.62
C PHE A 94 17.80 3.52 4.51
N SER A 95 17.92 4.66 3.78
CA SER A 95 18.92 4.81 2.73
C SER A 95 20.31 4.38 3.21
N MET A 96 21.07 3.67 2.35
CA MET A 96 22.37 3.12 2.74
C MET A 96 23.40 4.20 3.09
N SER A 97 23.25 5.41 2.56
CA SER A 97 24.10 6.56 2.87
C SER A 97 23.79 7.19 4.24
N ASN A 98 22.65 6.89 4.85
CA ASN A 98 22.30 7.40 6.18
C ASN A 98 23.07 6.67 7.27
N HIS A 99 23.75 7.44 8.14
CA HIS A 99 24.50 6.91 9.29
C HIS A 99 23.55 6.58 10.45
N ILE A 100 22.74 5.55 10.28
CA ILE A 100 21.82 5.05 11.30
C ILE A 100 22.25 3.67 11.81
N LYS A 101 21.86 3.33 13.03
CA LYS A 101 22.02 1.98 13.56
C LYS A 101 21.19 0.99 12.73
N ARG A 102 21.80 -0.12 12.32
CA ARG A 102 21.15 -1.16 11.53
C ARG A 102 20.80 -2.35 12.40
N LYS A 103 19.58 -2.85 12.23
CA LYS A 103 19.05 -4.00 12.95
C LYS A 103 18.28 -4.92 12.00
N THR A 104 18.47 -6.23 12.18
CA THR A 104 17.65 -7.29 11.59
C THR A 104 17.22 -8.18 12.73
N LEU A 105 15.92 -8.44 12.85
CA LEU A 105 15.37 -9.24 13.94
C LEU A 105 15.77 -10.71 13.79
N ASP A 106 16.15 -11.31 14.89
CA ASP A 106 16.34 -12.77 15.00
C ASP A 106 15.01 -13.47 15.34
N GLU A 107 15.05 -14.81 15.44
CA GLU A 107 13.87 -15.63 15.71
C GLU A 107 13.20 -15.27 17.05
N SER A 108 14.00 -15.02 18.08
CA SER A 108 13.49 -14.70 19.42
C SER A 108 12.85 -13.31 19.47
N GLU A 109 13.42 -12.35 18.74
CA GLU A 109 12.90 -11.00 18.61
C GLU A 109 11.59 -11.00 17.80
N ILE A 110 11.54 -11.73 16.68
CA ILE A 110 10.32 -11.91 15.89
C ILE A 110 9.20 -12.52 16.74
N ALA A 111 9.50 -13.52 17.55
CA ALA A 111 8.52 -14.16 18.43
C ALA A 111 7.93 -13.17 19.45
N ARG A 112 8.76 -12.32 20.09
CA ARG A 112 8.29 -11.28 21.02
C ARG A 112 7.42 -10.22 20.33
N GLU A 113 7.84 -9.76 19.15
CA GLU A 113 7.08 -8.79 18.36
C GLU A 113 5.71 -9.35 17.94
N CYS A 114 5.68 -10.59 17.44
CA CYS A 114 4.43 -11.26 17.08
C CYS A 114 3.51 -11.42 18.29
N ALA A 115 4.03 -11.78 19.47
CA ALA A 115 3.24 -11.87 20.69
C ALA A 115 2.62 -10.53 21.09
N ALA A 116 3.40 -9.45 21.08
CA ALA A 116 2.92 -8.11 21.41
C ALA A 116 1.83 -7.64 20.40
N ILE A 117 2.00 -7.92 19.11
CA ILE A 117 1.01 -7.60 18.08
C ILE A 117 -0.27 -8.42 18.26
N ARG A 118 -0.16 -9.71 18.63
CA ARG A 118 -1.32 -10.58 18.90
C ARG A 118 -2.12 -10.12 20.13
N GLU A 119 -1.45 -9.66 21.18
CA GLU A 119 -2.12 -9.09 22.37
C GLU A 119 -2.98 -7.88 22.02
N MET A 120 -2.62 -7.10 20.99
CA MET A 120 -3.42 -5.99 20.48
C MET A 120 -4.58 -6.43 19.59
N GLY A 121 -4.75 -7.73 19.32
CA GLY A 121 -5.86 -8.30 18.55
C GLY A 121 -5.67 -8.34 17.05
N PHE A 122 -4.51 -7.98 16.50
CA PHE A 122 -4.28 -8.02 15.06
C PHE A 122 -4.18 -9.45 14.52
N GLU A 123 -4.87 -9.68 13.40
CA GLU A 123 -4.83 -10.90 12.61
C GLU A 123 -4.20 -10.70 11.22
N HIS A 124 -4.06 -9.45 10.76
CA HIS A 124 -3.44 -9.09 9.49
C HIS A 124 -2.11 -8.40 9.72
N LEU A 125 -1.05 -9.00 9.21
CA LEU A 125 0.33 -8.55 9.38
C LEU A 125 0.94 -8.17 8.03
N LEU A 126 1.55 -6.97 7.96
CA LEU A 126 2.38 -6.53 6.85
C LEU A 126 3.85 -6.58 7.27
N LEU A 127 4.60 -7.54 6.73
CA LEU A 127 6.04 -7.66 6.97
C LEU A 127 6.81 -6.66 6.12
N VAL A 128 7.65 -5.85 6.73
CA VAL A 128 8.42 -4.80 6.04
C VAL A 128 9.91 -5.01 6.26
N THR A 129 10.71 -4.82 5.21
CA THR A 129 12.18 -4.82 5.33
C THR A 129 12.79 -3.69 4.52
N GLY A 130 13.98 -3.23 4.91
CA GLY A 130 14.89 -2.63 3.95
C GLY A 130 15.28 -3.67 2.88
N GLU A 131 15.62 -3.20 1.69
CA GLU A 131 15.94 -4.07 0.56
C GLU A 131 17.41 -4.52 0.61
N HIS A 132 17.69 -5.72 1.10
CA HIS A 132 19.03 -6.31 1.18
C HIS A 132 19.01 -7.82 0.96
N GLN A 133 19.11 -8.27 -0.30
CA GLN A 133 18.94 -9.67 -0.69
C GLN A 133 19.85 -10.67 0.06
N GLY A 134 21.10 -10.31 0.36
CA GLY A 134 22.05 -11.21 1.01
C GLY A 134 21.81 -11.43 2.52
N LYS A 135 21.03 -10.56 3.19
CA LYS A 135 20.78 -10.65 4.64
C LYS A 135 19.30 -10.82 4.97
N VAL A 136 18.43 -10.22 4.18
CA VAL A 136 16.98 -10.25 4.37
C VAL A 136 16.32 -10.69 3.05
N GLY A 137 16.86 -11.75 2.47
CA GLY A 137 16.38 -12.39 1.24
C GLY A 137 15.62 -13.68 1.50
N MET A 138 15.54 -14.54 0.48
CA MET A 138 14.75 -15.77 0.51
C MET A 138 15.12 -16.70 1.66
N ASP A 139 16.41 -16.85 2.02
CA ASP A 139 16.82 -17.71 3.13
C ASP A 139 16.29 -17.22 4.49
N TYR A 140 16.21 -15.89 4.67
CA TYR A 140 15.60 -15.30 5.84
C TYR A 140 14.09 -15.56 5.86
N PHE A 141 13.41 -15.37 4.73
CA PHE A 141 11.96 -15.59 4.62
C PHE A 141 11.60 -17.07 4.79
N ARG A 142 12.34 -18.01 4.18
CA ARG A 142 12.15 -19.47 4.38
C ARG A 142 12.21 -19.87 5.84
N ARG A 143 13.12 -19.27 6.59
CA ARG A 143 13.32 -19.57 8.02
C ARG A 143 12.19 -19.05 8.88
N HIS A 144 11.72 -17.83 8.65
CA HIS A 144 10.84 -17.13 9.60
C HIS A 144 9.36 -17.13 9.20
N LEU A 145 9.04 -17.12 7.90
CA LEU A 145 7.66 -17.01 7.42
C LEU A 145 6.73 -18.09 7.95
N PRO A 146 7.11 -19.39 7.97
CA PRO A 146 6.21 -20.45 8.44
C PRO A 146 5.83 -20.29 9.92
N THR A 147 6.74 -19.77 10.75
CA THR A 147 6.48 -19.55 12.18
C THR A 147 5.59 -18.34 12.40
N ILE A 148 5.78 -17.26 11.65
CA ILE A 148 4.92 -16.08 11.68
C ILE A 148 3.51 -16.46 11.17
N ARG A 149 3.42 -17.20 10.06
CA ARG A 149 2.13 -17.60 9.46
C ARG A 149 1.22 -18.36 10.43
N ARG A 150 1.76 -19.17 11.30
CA ARG A 150 0.95 -19.90 12.29
C ARG A 150 0.23 -19.00 13.30
N GLN A 151 0.65 -17.74 13.41
CA GLN A 151 0.13 -16.79 14.40
C GLN A 151 -0.85 -15.78 13.82
N PHE A 152 -0.90 -15.61 12.49
CA PHE A 152 -1.72 -14.59 11.84
C PHE A 152 -2.58 -15.18 10.71
N ALA A 153 -3.80 -14.68 10.57
CA ALA A 153 -4.73 -15.12 9.53
C ALA A 153 -4.31 -14.62 8.12
N SER A 154 -3.68 -13.45 8.02
CA SER A 154 -3.18 -12.90 6.75
C SER A 154 -1.77 -12.36 6.90
N LEU A 155 -0.90 -12.78 5.97
CA LEU A 155 0.46 -12.26 5.84
C LEU A 155 0.63 -11.53 4.52
N GLN A 156 1.10 -10.31 4.60
CA GLN A 156 1.48 -9.49 3.46
C GLN A 156 2.93 -9.04 3.61
N MET A 157 3.58 -8.69 2.51
CA MET A 157 4.98 -8.24 2.50
C MET A 157 5.15 -6.95 1.71
N GLU A 158 6.01 -6.07 2.22
CA GLU A 158 6.56 -4.90 1.53
C GLU A 158 8.07 -4.98 1.62
N VAL A 159 8.68 -5.65 0.65
CA VAL A 159 10.12 -5.99 0.60
C VAL A 159 10.68 -5.71 -0.80
N GLN A 160 11.95 -6.05 -1.02
CA GLN A 160 12.54 -5.93 -2.36
C GLN A 160 11.75 -6.73 -3.41
N PRO A 161 11.68 -6.22 -4.66
CA PRO A 161 11.16 -7.01 -5.77
C PRO A 161 11.91 -8.34 -5.94
N LEU A 162 11.15 -9.41 -6.13
CA LEU A 162 11.64 -10.78 -6.29
C LEU A 162 11.28 -11.32 -7.69
N SER A 163 11.81 -12.49 -8.03
CA SER A 163 11.41 -13.21 -9.24
C SER A 163 10.02 -13.84 -9.08
N MET A 164 9.43 -14.26 -10.19
CA MET A 164 8.14 -14.96 -10.19
C MET A 164 8.24 -16.27 -9.38
N GLU A 165 9.32 -17.01 -9.54
CA GLU A 165 9.56 -18.29 -8.86
C GLU A 165 9.70 -18.09 -7.34
N GLU A 166 10.42 -17.03 -6.92
CA GLU A 166 10.55 -16.68 -5.51
C GLU A 166 9.20 -16.28 -4.90
N TYR A 167 8.36 -15.53 -5.61
CA TYR A 167 7.00 -15.22 -5.16
C TYR A 167 6.11 -16.45 -5.08
N ALA A 168 6.19 -17.36 -6.06
CA ALA A 168 5.48 -18.63 -6.03
C ALA A 168 5.89 -19.49 -4.82
N GLU A 169 7.17 -19.52 -4.50
CA GLU A 169 7.67 -20.19 -3.30
C GLU A 169 7.13 -19.53 -2.02
N LEU A 170 7.19 -18.21 -1.91
CA LEU A 170 6.66 -17.48 -0.74
C LEU A 170 5.17 -17.74 -0.52
N LYS A 171 4.40 -17.88 -1.60
CA LYS A 171 2.99 -18.27 -1.52
C LYS A 171 2.83 -19.64 -0.86
N THR A 172 3.67 -20.63 -1.18
CA THR A 172 3.62 -21.95 -0.53
C THR A 172 4.00 -21.88 0.95
N LEU A 173 4.80 -20.87 1.35
CA LEU A 173 5.16 -20.62 2.75
C LEU A 173 4.10 -19.81 3.51
N GLY A 174 2.97 -19.47 2.86
CA GLY A 174 1.82 -18.83 3.48
C GLY A 174 1.71 -17.32 3.26
N LEU A 175 2.40 -16.76 2.27
CA LEU A 175 2.24 -15.37 1.88
C LEU A 175 0.94 -15.17 1.09
N ASP A 176 0.08 -14.24 1.52
CA ASP A 176 -1.19 -13.93 0.87
C ASP A 176 -1.10 -12.69 -0.06
N GLY A 177 -0.25 -11.71 0.28
CA GLY A 177 -0.20 -10.48 -0.49
C GLY A 177 1.17 -9.80 -0.51
N VAL A 178 1.40 -8.98 -1.55
CA VAL A 178 2.62 -8.19 -1.68
C VAL A 178 2.28 -6.76 -2.08
N MET A 179 2.86 -5.80 -1.37
CA MET A 179 2.79 -4.38 -1.68
C MET A 179 4.10 -3.98 -2.33
N VAL A 180 4.04 -3.48 -3.57
CA VAL A 180 5.21 -2.91 -4.24
C VAL A 180 4.85 -1.54 -4.79
N TYR A 181 5.38 -0.51 -4.17
CA TYR A 181 5.16 0.86 -4.63
C TYR A 181 6.17 1.20 -5.71
N GLN A 182 5.66 1.62 -6.88
CA GLN A 182 6.51 2.10 -7.97
C GLN A 182 7.19 3.41 -7.61
N GLU A 183 6.67 4.11 -6.62
CA GLU A 183 7.05 5.43 -6.12
C GLU A 183 6.66 6.54 -7.11
N THR A 184 7.16 6.53 -8.33
CA THR A 184 6.69 7.35 -9.46
C THR A 184 6.78 6.58 -10.77
N TRP A 185 5.87 6.82 -11.71
CA TRP A 185 5.88 6.27 -13.07
C TRP A 185 6.69 7.11 -14.06
N HIS A 186 7.30 8.21 -13.60
CA HIS A 186 8.18 9.04 -14.40
C HIS A 186 9.63 8.55 -14.32
N GLU A 187 10.11 7.82 -15.34
CA GLU A 187 11.42 7.16 -15.33
C GLU A 187 12.58 8.12 -14.97
N ALA A 188 12.66 9.30 -15.62
CA ALA A 188 13.76 10.24 -15.36
C ALA A 188 13.72 10.83 -13.94
N GLN A 189 12.53 11.03 -13.36
CA GLN A 189 12.41 11.50 -11.97
C GLN A 189 12.66 10.35 -11.00
N TYR A 190 12.23 9.14 -11.31
CA TYR A 190 12.57 7.93 -10.55
C TYR A 190 14.09 7.80 -10.40
N ALA A 191 14.85 7.94 -11.50
CA ALA A 191 16.32 7.83 -11.49
C ALA A 191 17.00 8.89 -10.60
N ARG A 192 16.41 10.08 -10.46
CA ARG A 192 16.96 11.14 -9.58
C ARG A 192 16.89 10.80 -8.10
N HIS A 193 15.97 9.90 -7.72
CA HIS A 193 15.72 9.55 -6.33
C HIS A 193 16.26 8.19 -5.92
N HIS A 194 16.66 7.35 -6.87
CA HIS A 194 17.21 6.02 -6.62
C HIS A 194 18.66 5.97 -7.12
N LEU A 195 19.59 6.39 -6.25
CA LEU A 195 20.98 6.71 -6.64
C LEU A 195 21.88 5.49 -6.71
N ARG A 196 21.58 4.43 -5.94
CA ARG A 196 22.38 3.19 -5.86
C ARG A 196 21.52 2.00 -5.51
N GLY A 197 22.02 0.81 -5.81
CA GLY A 197 21.40 -0.47 -5.48
C GLY A 197 20.42 -0.95 -6.54
N LYS A 198 19.79 -2.08 -6.29
CA LYS A 198 18.85 -2.72 -7.24
C LYS A 198 17.59 -1.92 -7.50
N LYS A 199 17.21 -1.05 -6.57
CA LYS A 199 16.05 -0.17 -6.74
C LYS A 199 16.24 0.86 -7.87
N GLN A 200 17.46 1.06 -8.38
CA GLN A 200 17.71 1.86 -9.59
C GLN A 200 17.02 1.28 -10.84
N ASP A 201 16.79 -0.02 -10.88
CA ASP A 201 16.16 -0.68 -12.02
C ASP A 201 14.66 -0.39 -12.03
N PHE A 202 14.29 0.67 -12.77
CA PHE A 202 12.93 1.15 -12.93
C PHE A 202 12.01 0.07 -13.51
N PHE A 203 12.45 -0.63 -14.56
CA PHE A 203 11.61 -1.60 -15.25
C PHE A 203 11.44 -2.89 -14.44
N TRP A 204 12.49 -3.35 -13.77
CA TRP A 204 12.39 -4.48 -12.86
C TRP A 204 11.33 -4.24 -11.77
N ARG A 205 11.28 -3.01 -11.23
CA ARG A 205 10.28 -2.64 -10.24
C ARG A 205 8.90 -2.48 -10.87
N LEU A 206 8.79 -1.83 -12.03
CA LEU A 206 7.54 -1.61 -12.74
C LEU A 206 6.84 -2.94 -13.11
N GLU A 207 7.61 -3.97 -13.45
CA GLU A 207 7.09 -5.29 -13.82
C GLU A 207 6.83 -6.22 -12.61
N THR A 208 7.12 -5.76 -11.40
CA THR A 208 6.89 -6.60 -10.21
C THR A 208 5.43 -7.02 -10.04
N PRO A 209 4.42 -6.16 -10.23
CA PRO A 209 3.02 -6.57 -10.15
C PRO A 209 2.63 -7.64 -11.19
N ASP A 210 3.22 -7.61 -12.39
CA ASP A 210 3.02 -8.67 -13.38
C ASP A 210 3.60 -10.01 -12.88
N ARG A 211 4.82 -10.01 -12.29
CA ARG A 211 5.42 -11.23 -11.72
C ARG A 211 4.59 -11.78 -10.55
N LEU A 212 4.01 -10.90 -9.72
CA LEU A 212 3.09 -11.29 -8.64
C LEU A 212 1.83 -11.96 -9.17
N GLY A 213 1.22 -11.38 -10.21
CA GLY A 213 0.05 -11.97 -10.88
C GLY A 213 0.35 -13.32 -11.51
N GLN A 214 1.52 -13.46 -12.17
CA GLN A 214 2.00 -14.73 -12.75
C GLN A 214 2.26 -15.79 -11.67
N ALA A 215 2.80 -15.40 -10.53
CA ALA A 215 2.99 -16.28 -9.37
C ALA A 215 1.67 -16.63 -8.64
N GLY A 216 0.56 -16.00 -9.04
CA GLY A 216 -0.76 -16.24 -8.46
C GLY A 216 -0.92 -15.69 -7.03
N ILE A 217 -0.22 -14.61 -6.67
CA ILE A 217 -0.37 -13.95 -5.37
C ILE A 217 -1.80 -13.42 -5.23
N ASP A 218 -2.42 -13.68 -4.07
CA ASP A 218 -3.85 -13.42 -3.86
C ASP A 218 -4.18 -11.92 -3.74
N LYS A 219 -3.22 -11.10 -3.26
CA LYS A 219 -3.40 -9.65 -3.13
C LYS A 219 -2.15 -8.89 -3.62
N ILE A 220 -2.37 -7.96 -4.55
CA ILE A 220 -1.31 -7.12 -5.11
C ILE A 220 -1.61 -5.66 -4.78
N GLY A 221 -0.67 -5.00 -4.09
CA GLY A 221 -0.79 -3.60 -3.71
C GLY A 221 0.06 -2.68 -4.57
N LEU A 222 -0.53 -1.60 -5.04
CA LEU A 222 0.11 -0.51 -5.77
C LEU A 222 0.16 0.76 -4.93
N GLY A 223 1.17 1.58 -5.17
CA GLY A 223 1.27 2.89 -4.53
C GLY A 223 2.21 3.84 -5.27
N ALA A 224 1.88 5.12 -5.17
CA ALA A 224 2.72 6.24 -5.57
C ALA A 224 3.18 6.98 -4.32
N LEU A 225 4.46 7.30 -4.23
CA LEU A 225 4.96 8.21 -3.18
C LEU A 225 4.70 9.64 -3.64
N ILE A 226 3.60 10.19 -3.16
CA ILE A 226 3.12 11.51 -3.56
C ILE A 226 4.12 12.60 -3.15
N GLY A 227 4.52 13.39 -4.12
CA GLY A 227 5.52 14.45 -3.97
C GLY A 227 6.89 14.11 -4.55
N LEU A 228 7.10 12.87 -5.01
CA LEU A 228 8.38 12.48 -5.61
C LEU A 228 8.53 13.02 -7.04
N SER A 229 7.46 13.06 -7.80
CA SER A 229 7.42 13.64 -9.15
C SER A 229 6.89 15.08 -9.15
N ASP A 230 7.06 15.76 -10.29
CA ASP A 230 6.55 17.11 -10.54
C ASP A 230 5.04 17.17 -10.78
N SER A 231 4.38 16.01 -10.91
CA SER A 231 2.93 15.91 -11.09
C SER A 231 2.33 14.66 -10.44
N TRP A 232 1.90 14.79 -9.21
CA TRP A 232 1.19 13.71 -8.52
C TRP A 232 -0.09 13.24 -9.26
N ARG A 233 -0.72 14.15 -10.03
CA ARG A 233 -1.93 13.80 -10.81
C ARG A 233 -1.61 12.78 -11.91
N VAL A 234 -0.46 12.95 -12.57
CA VAL A 234 -0.04 12.02 -13.61
C VAL A 234 0.38 10.69 -12.96
N ASP A 235 1.11 10.71 -11.85
CA ASP A 235 1.44 9.48 -11.11
C ASP A 235 0.18 8.70 -10.72
N CYS A 236 -0.82 9.37 -10.16
CA CYS A 236 -2.09 8.72 -9.80
C CYS A 236 -2.81 8.16 -11.04
N TYR A 237 -2.81 8.89 -12.16
CA TYR A 237 -3.40 8.39 -13.41
C TYR A 237 -2.64 7.18 -13.95
N MET A 238 -1.30 7.21 -13.97
CA MET A 238 -0.47 6.10 -14.40
C MET A 238 -0.64 4.87 -13.51
N MET A 239 -0.78 5.06 -12.21
CA MET A 239 -1.12 3.99 -11.26
C MET A 239 -2.48 3.36 -11.59
N ALA A 240 -3.47 4.16 -11.97
CA ALA A 240 -4.77 3.65 -12.39
C ALA A 240 -4.70 2.86 -13.71
N GLU A 241 -3.88 3.27 -14.67
CA GLU A 241 -3.61 2.50 -15.89
C GLU A 241 -2.93 1.16 -15.57
N HIS A 242 -1.97 1.16 -14.63
CA HIS A 242 -1.33 -0.06 -14.16
C HIS A 242 -2.33 -0.99 -13.46
N LEU A 243 -3.18 -0.45 -12.61
CA LEU A 243 -4.26 -1.19 -11.96
C LEU A 243 -5.20 -1.84 -12.99
N LEU A 244 -5.65 -1.09 -14.02
CA LEU A 244 -6.50 -1.63 -15.07
C LEU A 244 -5.82 -2.75 -15.85
N TRP A 245 -4.54 -2.59 -16.17
CA TRP A 245 -3.74 -3.64 -16.80
C TRP A 245 -3.77 -4.92 -15.96
N LEU A 246 -3.48 -4.81 -14.67
CA LEU A 246 -3.45 -5.96 -13.78
C LEU A 246 -4.83 -6.62 -13.62
N GLN A 247 -5.90 -5.84 -13.49
CA GLN A 247 -7.27 -6.35 -13.42
C GLN A 247 -7.68 -7.13 -14.67
N GLN A 248 -7.17 -6.74 -15.84
CA GLN A 248 -7.45 -7.41 -17.10
C GLN A 248 -6.65 -8.72 -17.28
N HIS A 249 -5.43 -8.78 -16.76
CA HIS A 249 -4.53 -9.91 -16.96
C HIS A 249 -4.50 -10.90 -15.79
N TYR A 250 -4.80 -10.45 -14.57
CA TYR A 250 -4.68 -11.25 -13.35
C TYR A 250 -5.96 -11.12 -12.49
N TRP A 251 -7.09 -11.46 -13.08
CA TRP A 251 -8.42 -11.33 -12.46
C TRP A 251 -8.59 -12.18 -11.19
N GLN A 252 -7.77 -13.21 -10.99
CA GLN A 252 -7.76 -14.03 -9.77
C GLN A 252 -7.18 -13.31 -8.55
N SER A 253 -6.41 -12.24 -8.76
CA SER A 253 -5.84 -11.45 -7.67
C SER A 253 -6.75 -10.31 -7.25
N ARG A 254 -6.75 -10.00 -5.96
CA ARG A 254 -7.35 -8.77 -5.43
C ARG A 254 -6.32 -7.64 -5.50
N PHE A 255 -6.80 -6.42 -5.59
CA PHE A 255 -5.93 -5.25 -5.71
C PHE A 255 -6.16 -4.25 -4.58
N SER A 256 -5.05 -3.68 -4.10
CA SER A 256 -5.03 -2.61 -3.11
C SER A 256 -4.28 -1.41 -3.66
N VAL A 257 -4.74 -0.21 -3.32
CA VAL A 257 -4.09 1.05 -3.72
C VAL A 257 -3.90 1.95 -2.51
N SER A 258 -2.72 2.60 -2.45
CA SER A 258 -2.36 3.54 -1.39
C SER A 258 -1.70 4.78 -1.99
N PHE A 259 -1.87 5.93 -1.32
CA PHE A 259 -1.35 7.24 -1.74
C PHE A 259 -0.49 7.85 -0.64
N PRO A 260 0.64 7.22 -0.25
CA PRO A 260 1.51 7.79 0.78
C PRO A 260 2.09 9.12 0.32
N ARG A 261 1.91 10.17 1.13
CA ARG A 261 2.59 11.46 0.92
C ARG A 261 3.99 11.41 1.52
N LEU A 262 4.94 12.11 0.91
CA LEU A 262 6.28 12.27 1.48
C LEU A 262 6.18 12.79 2.92
N ARG A 263 6.97 12.18 3.81
CA ARG A 263 7.09 12.58 5.22
C ARG A 263 8.53 12.93 5.54
N PRO A 264 8.75 13.86 6.46
CA PRO A 264 10.10 14.14 6.96
C PRO A 264 10.77 12.87 7.48
N CYS A 265 12.01 12.66 7.10
CA CYS A 265 12.87 11.57 7.57
C CYS A 265 14.33 12.02 7.58
N ALA A 266 15.21 11.21 8.17
CA ALA A 266 16.66 11.46 8.13
C ALA A 266 17.16 11.49 6.67
N GLY A 267 17.79 12.58 6.26
CA GLY A 267 18.28 12.77 4.89
C GLY A 267 17.18 12.96 3.82
N GLY A 268 15.95 13.28 4.23
CA GLY A 268 14.80 13.44 3.34
C GLY A 268 14.88 14.69 2.46
N ILE A 269 13.95 14.77 1.52
CA ILE A 269 13.82 15.83 0.52
C ILE A 269 12.49 16.58 0.67
N GLU A 270 12.42 17.78 0.11
CA GLU A 270 11.16 18.50 -0.06
C GLU A 270 10.37 17.92 -1.26
N PRO A 271 9.02 17.89 -1.17
CA PRO A 271 8.19 17.41 -2.27
C PRO A 271 8.33 18.25 -3.53
N ALA A 272 8.51 17.62 -4.68
CA ALA A 272 8.52 18.27 -5.99
C ALA A 272 7.13 18.77 -6.42
N SER A 273 6.07 18.09 -5.95
CA SER A 273 4.67 18.55 -6.10
C SER A 273 3.91 18.34 -4.78
N LEU A 274 3.24 19.37 -4.31
CA LEU A 274 2.46 19.30 -3.08
C LEU A 274 1.06 18.76 -3.34
N MET A 275 0.59 17.88 -2.47
CA MET A 275 -0.79 17.44 -2.40
C MET A 275 -1.34 17.80 -1.02
N ASP A 276 -2.31 18.69 -0.96
CA ASP A 276 -3.01 19.01 0.27
C ASP A 276 -4.05 17.93 0.65
N GLU A 277 -4.67 18.06 1.82
CA GLU A 277 -5.64 17.08 2.31
C GLU A 277 -6.89 17.00 1.41
N ARG A 278 -7.36 18.14 0.85
CA ARG A 278 -8.51 18.17 -0.06
C ARG A 278 -8.22 17.42 -1.35
N GLN A 279 -7.02 17.58 -1.90
CA GLN A 279 -6.55 16.87 -3.10
C GLN A 279 -6.36 15.38 -2.84
N LEU A 280 -5.92 14.99 -1.63
CA LEU A 280 -5.85 13.59 -1.25
C LEU A 280 -7.25 12.97 -1.14
N VAL A 281 -8.22 13.65 -0.54
CA VAL A 281 -9.63 13.23 -0.52
C VAL A 281 -10.19 13.09 -1.93
N GLN A 282 -9.94 14.09 -2.80
CA GLN A 282 -10.32 14.04 -4.22
C GLN A 282 -9.79 12.78 -4.90
N THR A 283 -8.50 12.50 -4.73
CA THR A 283 -7.83 11.34 -5.34
C THR A 283 -8.41 10.01 -4.83
N ILE A 284 -8.55 9.85 -3.52
CA ILE A 284 -9.13 8.66 -2.89
C ILE A 284 -10.55 8.41 -3.42
N CYS A 285 -11.38 9.45 -3.44
CA CYS A 285 -12.75 9.35 -3.93
C CYS A 285 -12.81 9.06 -5.45
N ALA A 286 -11.94 9.67 -6.26
CA ALA A 286 -11.84 9.39 -7.69
C ALA A 286 -11.51 7.92 -7.96
N PHE A 287 -10.56 7.33 -7.22
CA PHE A 287 -10.22 5.91 -7.34
C PHE A 287 -11.36 5.00 -6.92
N ARG A 288 -12.11 5.35 -5.86
CA ARG A 288 -13.30 4.58 -5.46
C ARG A 288 -14.38 4.57 -6.55
N LEU A 289 -14.58 5.69 -7.24
CA LEU A 289 -15.52 5.75 -8.35
C LEU A 289 -15.02 4.98 -9.57
N PHE A 290 -13.72 5.06 -9.84
CA PHE A 290 -13.11 4.44 -11.01
C PHE A 290 -13.02 2.92 -10.92
N SER A 291 -12.67 2.40 -9.75
CA SER A 291 -12.58 0.97 -9.48
C SER A 291 -13.22 0.63 -8.12
N PRO A 292 -14.55 0.41 -8.09
CA PRO A 292 -15.30 0.21 -6.84
C PRO A 292 -14.88 -1.00 -6.00
N GLU A 293 -14.23 -1.98 -6.63
CA GLU A 293 -13.89 -3.27 -6.02
C GLU A 293 -12.55 -3.28 -5.27
N ILE A 294 -11.70 -2.26 -5.48
CA ILE A 294 -10.36 -2.26 -4.91
C ILE A 294 -10.35 -1.94 -3.42
N GLU A 295 -9.36 -2.46 -2.74
CA GLU A 295 -9.02 -2.00 -1.40
C GLU A 295 -8.31 -0.65 -1.50
N LEU A 296 -8.84 0.34 -0.79
CA LEU A 296 -8.17 1.63 -0.57
C LEU A 296 -7.62 1.65 0.85
N SER A 297 -6.29 1.70 0.94
CA SER A 297 -5.57 1.62 2.21
C SER A 297 -5.06 2.99 2.66
N LEU A 298 -5.20 3.26 3.95
CA LEU A 298 -4.70 4.50 4.57
C LEU A 298 -3.88 4.17 5.82
N SER A 299 -2.61 4.60 5.78
CA SER A 299 -1.67 4.35 6.88
C SER A 299 -1.69 5.46 7.95
N THR A 300 -0.93 5.24 9.02
CA THR A 300 -0.68 6.20 10.10
C THR A 300 0.19 7.40 9.70
N ARG A 301 0.55 7.53 8.40
CA ARG A 301 1.23 8.72 7.88
C ARG A 301 0.40 9.98 8.01
N GLU A 302 -0.93 9.84 7.93
CA GLU A 302 -1.87 10.95 8.01
C GLU A 302 -2.30 11.24 9.45
N SER A 303 -2.73 12.49 9.71
CA SER A 303 -3.15 12.91 11.05
C SER A 303 -4.39 12.17 11.54
N PRO A 304 -4.57 12.03 12.86
CA PRO A 304 -5.79 11.46 13.44
C PRO A 304 -7.06 12.14 12.91
N TRP A 305 -7.05 13.47 12.88
CA TRP A 305 -8.21 14.24 12.38
C TRP A 305 -8.54 13.90 10.92
N PHE A 306 -7.55 13.91 10.04
CA PHE A 306 -7.76 13.59 8.63
C PHE A 306 -8.29 12.17 8.44
N ARG A 307 -7.67 11.19 9.12
CA ARG A 307 -8.06 9.78 9.05
C ARG A 307 -9.50 9.57 9.49
N ASP A 308 -9.88 10.18 10.61
CA ASP A 308 -11.24 10.08 11.16
C ASP A 308 -12.32 10.62 10.22
N HIS A 309 -11.97 11.56 9.33
CA HIS A 309 -12.93 12.17 8.40
C HIS A 309 -12.90 11.54 7.00
N VAL A 310 -11.76 11.03 6.53
CA VAL A 310 -11.67 10.44 5.19
C VAL A 310 -12.03 8.95 5.16
N VAL A 311 -11.77 8.19 6.22
CA VAL A 311 -12.09 6.76 6.27
C VAL A 311 -13.58 6.51 6.01
N PRO A 312 -14.53 7.25 6.62
CA PRO A 312 -15.96 7.08 6.33
C PRO A 312 -16.36 7.32 4.87
N LEU A 313 -15.55 8.01 4.07
CA LEU A 313 -15.88 8.34 2.69
C LEU A 313 -15.57 7.20 1.72
N ALA A 314 -14.35 6.63 1.77
CA ALA A 314 -13.93 5.72 0.71
C ALA A 314 -12.89 4.67 1.13
N ILE A 315 -12.34 4.75 2.33
CA ILE A 315 -11.30 3.83 2.81
C ILE A 315 -11.94 2.60 3.43
N ASN A 316 -11.38 1.44 3.14
CA ASN A 316 -11.83 0.16 3.70
C ASN A 316 -10.70 -0.68 4.33
N ASN A 317 -9.48 -0.14 4.38
CA ASN A 317 -8.36 -0.78 5.07
C ASN A 317 -7.45 0.27 5.74
N VAL A 318 -7.11 0.09 7.01
CA VAL A 318 -6.30 1.04 7.77
C VAL A 318 -5.24 0.35 8.61
N SER A 319 -4.06 0.97 8.74
CA SER A 319 -3.13 0.57 9.80
C SER A 319 -3.42 1.34 11.08
N ALA A 320 -3.09 0.77 12.23
CA ALA A 320 -3.15 1.44 13.52
C ALA A 320 -1.91 1.12 14.35
N PHE A 321 -1.48 2.09 15.18
CA PHE A 321 -0.32 1.98 16.06
C PHE A 321 0.95 1.52 15.34
N SER A 322 1.16 1.94 14.10
CA SER A 322 2.30 1.49 13.28
C SER A 322 3.63 1.91 13.89
N LYS A 323 4.51 0.95 14.09
CA LYS A 323 5.92 1.17 14.39
C LYS A 323 6.72 1.00 13.11
N THR A 324 7.58 1.97 12.78
CA THR A 324 8.32 2.02 11.51
C THR A 324 9.78 1.63 11.68
N GLN A 325 10.09 0.94 12.77
CA GLN A 325 11.41 0.43 13.12
C GLN A 325 11.38 -1.07 13.45
N PRO A 326 12.49 -1.80 13.26
CA PRO A 326 12.62 -3.17 13.73
C PRO A 326 12.55 -3.28 15.26
N GLY A 327 11.68 -4.16 15.77
CA GLY A 327 11.52 -4.37 17.21
C GLY A 327 10.76 -3.25 17.94
N GLY A 328 9.75 -2.67 17.31
CA GLY A 328 9.05 -1.50 17.83
C GLY A 328 7.85 -1.78 18.74
N TYR A 329 7.36 -3.02 18.81
CA TYR A 329 6.17 -3.38 19.60
C TYR A 329 6.51 -3.97 20.97
N ALA A 330 7.49 -4.85 21.05
CA ALA A 330 7.98 -5.41 22.29
C ALA A 330 9.01 -4.50 22.98
N ASP A 331 9.92 -3.93 22.17
CA ASP A 331 10.98 -3.03 22.62
C ASP A 331 10.91 -1.74 21.80
N ASN A 332 10.90 -0.58 22.46
CA ASN A 332 10.81 0.70 21.74
C ASN A 332 12.20 1.25 21.41
N HIS A 333 12.53 1.36 20.11
CA HIS A 333 13.80 1.88 19.59
C HIS A 333 13.55 2.97 18.52
N PRO A 334 13.09 4.16 18.90
CA PRO A 334 12.69 5.20 17.93
C PRO A 334 13.86 5.67 17.04
N GLU A 335 15.11 5.51 17.49
CA GLU A 335 16.31 5.84 16.70
C GLU A 335 16.49 4.96 15.44
N LEU A 336 15.68 3.92 15.28
CA LEU A 336 15.69 3.01 14.13
C LEU A 336 14.56 3.27 13.14
N GLU A 337 13.74 4.30 13.32
CA GLU A 337 12.56 4.59 12.51
C GLU A 337 12.91 4.92 11.05
N GLN A 338 12.07 4.46 10.14
CA GLN A 338 12.12 4.85 8.72
C GLN A 338 11.61 6.27 8.51
N PHE A 339 10.52 6.59 9.17
CA PHE A 339 9.88 7.91 9.25
C PHE A 339 8.95 7.92 10.48
N SER A 340 8.63 9.11 10.99
CA SER A 340 7.73 9.24 12.14
C SER A 340 6.26 9.21 11.68
N PRO A 341 5.43 8.27 12.17
CA PRO A 341 3.99 8.28 11.96
C PRO A 341 3.36 9.58 12.51
N HIS A 342 2.22 10.01 11.92
CA HIS A 342 1.48 11.18 12.40
C HIS A 342 0.33 10.78 13.34
N ASP A 343 -0.17 9.54 13.20
CA ASP A 343 -1.19 8.97 14.10
C ASP A 343 -0.56 7.81 14.87
N ASP A 344 -0.31 8.03 16.15
CA ASP A 344 0.27 7.07 17.09
C ASP A 344 -0.76 6.44 18.03
N ARG A 345 -2.06 6.74 17.82
CA ARG A 345 -3.16 6.18 18.62
C ARG A 345 -3.13 4.66 18.64
N ARG A 346 -3.47 4.12 19.81
CA ARG A 346 -3.62 2.69 20.02
C ARG A 346 -4.76 2.12 19.16
N PRO A 347 -4.73 0.82 18.84
CA PRO A 347 -5.75 0.21 17.97
C PRO A 347 -7.18 0.41 18.47
N GLU A 348 -7.39 0.34 19.80
CA GLU A 348 -8.70 0.51 20.43
C GLU A 348 -9.23 1.94 20.27
N GLU A 349 -8.34 2.94 20.31
CA GLU A 349 -8.70 4.36 20.13
C GLU A 349 -9.15 4.61 18.67
N VAL A 350 -8.42 4.05 17.70
CA VAL A 350 -8.79 4.14 16.28
C VAL A 350 -10.10 3.39 16.03
N ALA A 351 -10.27 2.20 16.59
CA ALA A 351 -11.50 1.42 16.49
C ALA A 351 -12.70 2.18 17.06
N SER A 352 -12.54 2.79 18.24
CA SER A 352 -13.58 3.61 18.89
C SER A 352 -13.94 4.83 18.05
N ALA A 353 -12.95 5.53 17.46
CA ALA A 353 -13.16 6.68 16.60
C ALA A 353 -13.95 6.32 15.32
N LEU A 354 -13.72 5.13 14.76
CA LEU A 354 -14.48 4.60 13.63
C LEU A 354 -15.91 4.18 14.03
N ALA A 355 -16.07 3.52 15.19
CA ALA A 355 -17.37 3.08 15.70
C ALA A 355 -18.33 4.27 15.95
N VAL A 356 -17.84 5.39 16.50
CA VAL A 356 -18.61 6.64 16.67
C VAL A 356 -19.14 7.17 15.34
N ARG A 357 -18.46 6.86 14.22
CA ARG A 357 -18.86 7.25 12.85
C ARG A 357 -19.68 6.19 12.12
N GLY A 358 -20.17 5.18 12.85
CA GLY A 358 -20.99 4.13 12.31
C GLY A 358 -20.24 3.08 11.49
N LEU A 359 -18.91 3.00 11.67
CA LEU A 359 -18.05 2.01 11.02
C LEU A 359 -17.77 0.84 11.96
N GLN A 360 -17.57 -0.32 11.39
CA GLN A 360 -17.25 -1.56 12.10
C GLN A 360 -15.79 -1.95 11.85
N PRO A 361 -14.91 -1.88 12.87
CA PRO A 361 -13.56 -2.40 12.79
C PRO A 361 -13.57 -3.91 12.57
N VAL A 362 -12.76 -4.39 11.61
CA VAL A 362 -12.62 -5.81 11.30
C VAL A 362 -11.16 -6.21 11.46
N TRP A 363 -10.90 -7.12 12.39
CA TRP A 363 -9.56 -7.59 12.72
C TRP A 363 -9.16 -8.83 11.93
N LYS A 364 -10.15 -9.61 11.45
CA LYS A 364 -9.98 -10.78 10.61
C LYS A 364 -11.06 -10.83 9.54
N ASP A 365 -10.72 -10.61 8.28
CA ASP A 365 -11.63 -10.67 7.12
C ASP A 365 -11.16 -11.65 6.03
N TRP A 366 -10.02 -12.28 6.24
CA TRP A 366 -9.41 -13.21 5.32
C TRP A 366 -8.88 -14.46 6.03
N ASP A 367 -9.10 -15.60 5.41
CA ASP A 367 -8.49 -16.87 5.83
C ASP A 367 -8.21 -17.71 4.58
N SER A 368 -6.97 -18.13 4.40
CA SER A 368 -6.51 -18.90 3.23
C SER A 368 -6.85 -20.40 3.31
N TRP A 369 -7.64 -20.85 4.30
CA TRP A 369 -7.94 -22.27 4.53
C TRP A 369 -8.64 -22.95 3.35
N LEU A 370 -9.39 -22.22 2.53
CA LEU A 370 -10.10 -22.74 1.35
C LEU A 370 -9.17 -23.36 0.29
N GLY A 371 -7.87 -23.03 0.31
CA GLY A 371 -6.85 -23.61 -0.56
C GLY A 371 -6.00 -24.71 0.09
N ARG A 372 -6.25 -25.05 1.37
CA ARG A 372 -5.47 -26.08 2.10
C ARG A 372 -6.12 -27.44 1.98
N THR A 373 -5.31 -28.47 1.75
CA THR A 373 -5.78 -29.85 1.83
C THR A 373 -6.13 -30.22 3.28
N PRO A 374 -7.10 -31.14 3.52
CA PRO A 374 -7.53 -31.55 4.87
C PRO A 374 -6.43 -32.05 5.80
N GLN A 375 -5.27 -32.42 5.27
CA GLN A 375 -4.10 -32.90 6.05
C GLN A 375 -3.34 -31.79 6.78
N GLU A 376 -3.51 -30.51 6.41
CA GLU A 376 -2.85 -29.37 7.06
C GLU A 376 -3.64 -28.79 8.24
N ASN A 377 -4.88 -29.24 8.44
CA ASN A 377 -5.81 -28.77 9.48
C ASN A 377 -5.77 -29.60 10.77
N GLY A 378 -4.60 -30.14 11.14
CA GLY A 378 -4.40 -30.80 12.42
C GLY A 378 -4.72 -29.83 13.59
N ASN A 379 -5.85 -30.06 14.30
CA ASN A 379 -6.27 -29.45 15.55
C ASN A 379 -6.69 -27.97 15.53
N VAL A 380 -7.82 -27.66 14.92
CA VAL A 380 -8.66 -26.56 15.42
C VAL A 380 -9.80 -27.20 16.22
N ALA A 381 -9.69 -27.18 17.54
CA ALA A 381 -10.78 -27.53 18.42
C ALA A 381 -11.89 -26.50 18.24
N VAL A 382 -13.02 -26.93 17.69
CA VAL A 382 -14.26 -26.15 17.69
C VAL A 382 -14.78 -26.16 19.13
N THR A 383 -14.48 -25.13 19.89
CA THR A 383 -15.21 -24.82 21.10
C THR A 383 -16.53 -24.16 20.70
N ARG A 384 -17.62 -24.88 20.99
CA ARG A 384 -19.00 -24.42 20.88
C ARG A 384 -19.31 -23.32 21.89
#